data_a320461b22259b2f9bcbc925c71d06d4
#
_entry.id   a320461b22259b2f9bcbc925c71d06d4
#
_cell.length_a   1.000
_cell.length_b   1.000
_cell.length_c   1.000
_cell.angle_alpha   90.00
_cell.angle_beta   90.00
_cell.angle_gamma   90.00
#
_symmetry.space_group_name_H-M   'P 1'
#
loop_
_entity.id
_entity.type
_entity.pdbx_description
1 polymer ?
#
loop_
_entity_poly.entity_id
_entity_poly.type
_entity_poly.pdbx_seq_one_letter_code
_entity_poly.pdbx_strand_id
1 'polypeptide(L)'
;VVEVPFEGEPIEAPPVAVKPEGGRRGSGGGFLSAIGRHPFRLVGAIVAVLVLWLGFALFQPFHSDGSGQVQVTVPKGSSVSEVGDLLSDKGVIDNSTLFQVRVTLEGKRSELYPGHFTLAHGMSYGAAIDALSQAPVKRVTTVTIPEGYSRAQAAQLVEEDGLEGDYTRETVRSKFLDPGQYGGKGAKDLEGFLFPDTFELKPGAPTADLVQLQLQDFKRRIKGVDMSYARSKNLTVFDVLIIASLIEDEAGIPSQRKLVASVVYNRLHEGMPLGIDATIRFATGNYEQPLTESQLAVDSPYNTRTNSGLPPGPINSPGLTAIEAAAHPAKSGFLFYVNKPNTCNELAFAKNEAEFEANVARYNEAREANGGNEPTTCGE
;
A
#
# COMPACT_ATOMS: atom_id res chain seq x y z
N VAL A 1 21.45 34.48 23.95
CA VAL A 1 22.66 35.22 24.32
C VAL A 1 22.73 35.33 25.81
N VAL A 2 23.42 34.46 26.50
CA VAL A 2 24.15 34.72 27.76
C VAL A 2 25.21 33.62 27.88
N GLU A 3 26.46 33.97 27.65
CA GLU A 3 27.62 33.22 28.00
C GLU A 3 27.83 33.27 29.51
N VAL A 4 28.20 32.11 30.10
CA VAL A 4 28.77 32.06 31.47
C VAL A 4 30.09 31.28 31.38
N PRO A 5 31.23 31.87 31.77
CA PRO A 5 32.52 31.19 31.76
C PRO A 5 32.66 30.33 33.00
N PHE A 6 33.25 29.15 32.84
CA PHE A 6 33.64 28.27 33.90
C PHE A 6 35.17 28.28 34.03
N GLU A 7 35.67 28.98 35.05
CA GLU A 7 37.03 28.88 35.56
C GLU A 7 37.13 27.61 36.42
N GLY A 8 38.07 26.76 36.15
CA GLY A 8 38.41 25.60 36.94
C GLY A 8 39.94 25.52 37.14
N GLU A 9 40.38 25.68 38.38
CA GLU A 9 41.74 25.65 38.85
C GLU A 9 42.46 24.33 38.58
N PRO A 10 43.82 24.32 38.52
CA PRO A 10 44.66 23.14 38.26
C PRO A 10 44.86 22.30 39.50
N ILE A 11 44.68 20.99 39.35
CA ILE A 11 44.95 20.00 40.41
C ILE A 11 46.42 19.62 40.35
N GLU A 12 47.12 19.85 41.49
CA GLU A 12 48.49 19.49 41.77
C GLU A 12 48.71 17.97 41.75
N ALA A 13 49.88 17.56 41.25
CA ALA A 13 50.38 16.20 41.27
C ALA A 13 51.01 15.85 42.65
N PRO A 14 50.82 14.62 43.18
CA PRO A 14 51.47 14.21 44.38
C PRO A 14 52.93 13.74 44.13
N PRO A 15 53.75 13.77 45.16
CA PRO A 15 55.21 13.74 45.03
C PRO A 15 55.83 12.33 44.87
N VAL A 16 56.96 12.35 44.19
CA VAL A 16 57.84 11.22 43.94
C VAL A 16 58.50 10.77 45.21
N ALA A 17 58.40 9.50 45.60
CA ALA A 17 59.14 8.89 46.65
C ALA A 17 60.35 8.11 46.09
N VAL A 18 61.48 8.41 46.68
CA VAL A 18 62.82 7.93 46.36
C VAL A 18 63.06 6.50 46.96
N LYS A 19 63.82 5.68 46.19
CA LYS A 19 64.33 4.35 46.51
C LYS A 19 65.13 4.33 47.86
N PRO A 20 65.27 3.11 48.38
CA PRO A 20 66.64 2.65 48.66
C PRO A 20 66.99 1.30 48.02
N GLU A 21 68.21 1.24 47.58
CA GLU A 21 68.95 0.06 47.12
C GLU A 21 69.17 -0.96 48.21
N GLY A 22 69.14 -2.23 47.85
CA GLY A 22 69.55 -3.31 48.72
C GLY A 22 69.58 -4.64 48.00
N GLY A 23 70.72 -5.02 47.44
CA GLY A 23 70.93 -6.22 46.67
C GLY A 23 70.79 -7.52 47.39
N ARG A 24 70.53 -8.58 46.67
CA ARG A 24 71.29 -9.86 46.73
C ARG A 24 70.88 -10.80 45.56
N ARG A 25 71.93 -11.36 44.99
CA ARG A 25 72.06 -12.44 44.06
C ARG A 25 71.12 -13.63 44.35
N GLY A 26 70.55 -14.26 43.34
CA GLY A 26 69.99 -15.59 43.43
C GLY A 26 69.41 -16.11 42.13
N SER A 27 70.22 -16.86 41.41
CA SER A 27 69.91 -18.01 40.62
C SER A 27 68.89 -17.86 39.44
N GLY A 28 69.47 -17.76 38.25
CA GLY A 28 68.80 -18.15 37.01
C GLY A 28 68.45 -19.62 37.02
N GLY A 29 67.17 -19.91 36.85
CA GLY A 29 66.63 -21.26 36.78
C GLY A 29 65.47 -21.28 35.77
N GLY A 30 65.79 -21.52 34.51
CA GLY A 30 65.14 -22.25 33.47
C GLY A 30 63.67 -22.40 33.46
N PHE A 31 62.97 -21.40 32.87
CA PHE A 31 61.60 -21.62 32.38
C PHE A 31 61.54 -22.47 31.09
N LEU A 32 62.69 -22.74 30.46
CA LEU A 32 62.82 -23.53 29.19
C LEU A 32 63.09 -25.01 29.41
N SER A 33 63.32 -25.53 30.64
CA SER A 33 63.65 -26.93 30.86
C SER A 33 62.45 -27.85 31.13
N ALA A 34 61.23 -27.32 31.22
CA ALA A 34 60.02 -28.13 31.44
C ALA A 34 59.36 -28.65 30.14
N ILE A 35 59.83 -28.19 28.96
CA ILE A 35 59.20 -28.46 27.67
C ILE A 35 59.61 -29.82 27.08
N GLY A 36 60.71 -30.42 27.56
CA GLY A 36 61.33 -31.64 26.99
C GLY A 36 60.74 -32.98 27.41
N ARG A 37 59.80 -33.05 28.37
CA ARG A 37 59.40 -34.36 28.97
C ARG A 37 57.99 -34.87 28.59
N HIS A 38 57.16 -34.06 27.93
CA HIS A 38 55.81 -34.51 27.53
C HIS A 38 55.41 -33.94 26.19
N PRO A 39 55.82 -34.46 25.04
CA PRO A 39 55.45 -33.95 23.71
C PRO A 39 53.94 -33.93 23.50
N PHE A 40 53.18 -34.84 24.08
CA PHE A 40 51.71 -34.86 24.03
C PHE A 40 51.05 -33.68 24.75
N ARG A 41 51.69 -33.14 25.84
CA ARG A 41 51.13 -31.94 26.51
C ARG A 41 51.35 -30.67 25.69
N LEU A 42 52.42 -30.58 24.94
CA LEU A 42 52.73 -29.48 24.05
C LEU A 42 51.81 -29.49 22.82
N VAL A 43 51.59 -30.66 22.24
CA VAL A 43 50.62 -30.86 21.17
C VAL A 43 49.20 -30.54 21.68
N GLY A 44 48.83 -31.02 22.86
CA GLY A 44 47.54 -30.72 23.48
C GLY A 44 47.34 -29.22 23.72
N ALA A 45 48.37 -28.51 24.17
CA ALA A 45 48.32 -27.05 24.38
C ALA A 45 48.16 -26.30 23.02
N ILE A 46 48.89 -26.71 21.99
CA ILE A 46 48.78 -26.14 20.64
C ILE A 46 47.36 -26.36 20.11
N VAL A 47 46.83 -27.59 20.20
CA VAL A 47 45.46 -27.88 19.79
C VAL A 47 44.43 -27.07 20.55
N ALA A 48 44.57 -26.92 21.86
CA ALA A 48 43.69 -26.11 22.67
C ALA A 48 43.72 -24.62 22.25
N VAL A 49 44.90 -24.08 21.98
CA VAL A 49 45.05 -22.70 21.46
C VAL A 49 44.39 -22.54 20.09
N LEU A 50 44.61 -23.52 19.21
CA LEU A 50 43.97 -23.51 17.85
C LEU A 50 42.45 -23.60 17.96
N VAL A 51 41.91 -24.42 18.84
CA VAL A 51 40.46 -24.53 19.06
C VAL A 51 39.89 -23.24 19.63
N LEU A 52 40.58 -22.65 20.63
CA LEU A 52 40.16 -21.35 21.17
C LEU A 52 40.25 -20.24 20.13
N TRP A 53 41.32 -20.20 19.34
CA TRP A 53 41.47 -19.24 18.24
C TRP A 53 40.37 -19.43 17.17
N LEU A 54 40.11 -20.67 16.75
CA LEU A 54 39.05 -20.98 15.80
C LEU A 54 37.67 -20.59 16.38
N GLY A 55 37.41 -20.90 17.63
CA GLY A 55 36.19 -20.49 18.32
C GLY A 55 36.05 -18.98 18.33
N PHE A 56 37.11 -18.24 18.64
CA PHE A 56 37.12 -16.78 18.61
C PHE A 56 36.90 -16.24 17.21
N ALA A 57 37.53 -16.80 16.20
CA ALA A 57 37.38 -16.42 14.79
C ALA A 57 35.97 -16.69 14.25
N LEU A 58 35.32 -17.80 14.66
CA LEU A 58 33.96 -18.17 14.23
C LEU A 58 32.88 -17.38 14.97
N PHE A 59 33.02 -17.18 16.28
CA PHE A 59 31.96 -16.56 17.10
C PHE A 59 32.10 -15.05 17.24
N GLN A 60 33.29 -14.51 16.95
CA GLN A 60 33.55 -13.06 16.91
C GLN A 60 32.93 -12.28 18.08
N PRO A 61 33.17 -12.64 19.36
CA PRO A 61 32.40 -12.13 20.50
C PRO A 61 32.51 -10.62 20.75
N PHE A 62 33.46 -9.95 20.09
CA PHE A 62 33.70 -8.50 20.20
C PHE A 62 33.53 -7.78 18.85
N HIS A 63 32.97 -8.46 17.83
CA HIS A 63 32.67 -7.85 16.53
C HIS A 63 31.38 -7.06 16.63
N SER A 64 31.35 -5.88 16.03
CA SER A 64 30.14 -5.05 15.96
C SER A 64 29.16 -5.58 14.91
N ASP A 65 27.94 -5.08 14.92
CA ASP A 65 26.92 -5.35 13.88
C ASP A 65 27.26 -4.66 12.53
N GLY A 66 28.46 -4.08 12.44
CA GLY A 66 28.95 -3.38 11.26
C GLY A 66 28.58 -1.89 11.22
N SER A 67 28.97 -1.21 10.14
CA SER A 67 28.71 0.22 9.94
C SER A 67 28.36 0.54 8.49
N GLY A 68 27.62 1.62 8.27
CA GLY A 68 27.16 2.03 6.94
C GLY A 68 26.06 1.12 6.38
N GLN A 69 25.80 1.24 5.06
CA GLN A 69 24.78 0.44 4.37
C GLN A 69 25.32 -0.13 3.06
N VAL A 70 25.16 -1.44 2.85
CA VAL A 70 25.54 -2.17 1.65
C VAL A 70 24.30 -2.87 1.09
N GLN A 71 23.99 -2.63 -0.17
CA GLN A 71 22.93 -3.35 -0.87
C GLN A 71 23.47 -4.69 -1.39
N VAL A 72 22.88 -5.77 -0.91
CA VAL A 72 23.22 -7.14 -1.31
C VAL A 72 21.99 -7.81 -1.91
N THR A 73 22.16 -8.39 -3.10
CA THR A 73 21.11 -9.19 -3.76
C THR A 73 21.53 -10.65 -3.75
N VAL A 74 20.81 -11.47 -2.98
CA VAL A 74 21.01 -12.92 -2.94
C VAL A 74 20.11 -13.57 -4.00
N PRO A 75 20.67 -14.19 -5.06
CA PRO A 75 19.88 -14.86 -6.09
C PRO A 75 19.08 -16.04 -5.54
N LYS A 76 17.94 -16.36 -6.16
CA LYS A 76 17.15 -17.52 -5.78
C LYS A 76 17.91 -18.81 -6.13
N GLY A 77 18.09 -19.69 -5.15
CA GLY A 77 18.78 -20.96 -5.31
C GLY A 77 20.30 -20.90 -5.08
N SER A 78 20.84 -19.76 -4.61
CA SER A 78 22.25 -19.65 -4.23
C SER A 78 22.60 -20.63 -3.12
N SER A 79 23.76 -21.27 -3.27
CA SER A 79 24.37 -22.09 -2.22
C SER A 79 24.93 -21.20 -1.10
N VAL A 80 25.16 -21.78 0.08
CA VAL A 80 25.78 -21.06 1.22
C VAL A 80 27.19 -20.55 0.86
N SER A 81 27.91 -21.26 -0.03
CA SER A 81 29.22 -20.81 -0.55
C SER A 81 29.07 -19.53 -1.36
N GLU A 82 28.18 -19.53 -2.35
CA GLU A 82 27.94 -18.38 -3.21
C GLU A 82 27.45 -17.16 -2.41
N VAL A 83 26.61 -17.38 -1.38
CA VAL A 83 26.20 -16.31 -0.46
C VAL A 83 27.38 -15.76 0.33
N GLY A 84 28.24 -16.66 0.87
CA GLY A 84 29.43 -16.26 1.62
C GLY A 84 30.41 -15.46 0.77
N ASP A 85 30.66 -15.90 -0.46
CA ASP A 85 31.54 -15.20 -1.42
C ASP A 85 30.96 -13.82 -1.78
N LEU A 86 29.67 -13.74 -2.06
CA LEU A 86 28.95 -12.48 -2.33
C LEU A 86 29.07 -11.48 -1.17
N LEU A 87 28.89 -11.95 0.08
CA LEU A 87 28.98 -11.09 1.27
C LEU A 87 30.42 -10.60 1.51
N SER A 88 31.42 -11.48 1.28
CA SER A 88 32.84 -11.13 1.40
C SER A 88 33.26 -10.12 0.32
N ASP A 89 32.86 -10.33 -0.93
CA ASP A 89 33.14 -9.42 -2.06
C ASP A 89 32.54 -8.04 -1.86
N LYS A 90 31.41 -7.96 -1.18
CA LYS A 90 30.73 -6.70 -0.81
C LYS A 90 31.27 -6.09 0.48
N GLY A 91 32.22 -6.72 1.16
CA GLY A 91 32.78 -6.22 2.40
C GLY A 91 31.79 -6.25 3.58
N VAL A 92 30.76 -7.07 3.49
CA VAL A 92 29.82 -7.29 4.61
C VAL A 92 30.45 -8.14 5.68
N ILE A 93 31.20 -9.19 5.28
CA ILE A 93 31.93 -10.09 6.17
C ILE A 93 33.40 -10.20 5.74
N ASP A 94 34.26 -10.59 6.66
CA ASP A 94 35.71 -10.69 6.39
C ASP A 94 36.11 -11.96 5.64
N ASN A 95 35.43 -13.09 5.86
CA ASN A 95 35.82 -14.38 5.32
C ASN A 95 34.64 -15.30 5.00
N SER A 96 34.51 -15.67 3.72
CA SER A 96 33.40 -16.52 3.24
C SER A 96 33.47 -17.95 3.80
N THR A 97 34.66 -18.51 3.98
CA THR A 97 34.82 -19.89 4.50
C THR A 97 34.36 -19.99 5.95
N LEU A 98 34.76 -19.05 6.81
CA LEU A 98 34.34 -19.02 8.20
C LEU A 98 32.83 -18.78 8.33
N PHE A 99 32.26 -17.96 7.47
CA PHE A 99 30.80 -17.78 7.40
C PHE A 99 30.09 -19.11 7.07
N GLN A 100 30.55 -19.85 6.06
CA GLN A 100 29.98 -21.15 5.67
C GLN A 100 30.04 -22.17 6.82
N VAL A 101 31.17 -22.21 7.54
CA VAL A 101 31.34 -23.07 8.72
C VAL A 101 30.33 -22.67 9.79
N ARG A 102 30.20 -21.37 10.05
CA ARG A 102 29.27 -20.83 11.06
C ARG A 102 27.83 -21.18 10.74
N VAL A 103 27.35 -20.91 9.49
CA VAL A 103 26.01 -21.28 9.03
C VAL A 103 25.74 -22.78 9.21
N THR A 104 26.77 -23.61 8.96
CA THR A 104 26.67 -25.07 9.11
C THR A 104 26.52 -25.49 10.56
N LEU A 105 27.32 -24.91 11.44
CA LEU A 105 27.27 -25.18 12.88
C LEU A 105 25.95 -24.77 13.51
N GLU A 106 25.35 -23.69 13.04
CA GLU A 106 24.04 -23.23 13.50
C GLU A 106 22.86 -23.98 12.86
N GLY A 107 23.11 -24.85 11.86
CA GLY A 107 22.05 -25.57 11.17
C GLY A 107 21.19 -24.71 10.24
N LYS A 108 21.58 -23.44 9.99
CA LYS A 108 20.79 -22.43 9.28
C LYS A 108 20.96 -22.46 7.74
N ARG A 109 21.49 -23.55 7.16
CA ARG A 109 21.73 -23.64 5.69
C ARG A 109 20.48 -23.45 4.84
N SER A 110 19.32 -23.90 5.31
CA SER A 110 18.04 -23.81 4.63
C SER A 110 17.22 -22.58 5.02
N GLU A 111 17.73 -21.76 5.96
CA GLU A 111 17.03 -20.61 6.50
C GLU A 111 17.46 -19.29 5.86
N LEU A 112 18.49 -19.29 5.01
CA LEU A 112 18.94 -18.11 4.30
C LEU A 112 17.97 -17.77 3.17
N TYR A 113 17.31 -16.62 3.25
CA TYR A 113 16.36 -16.16 2.23
C TYR A 113 17.07 -15.54 1.02
N PRO A 114 16.58 -15.81 -0.20
CA PRO A 114 16.95 -15.05 -1.38
C PRO A 114 16.23 -13.67 -1.36
N GLY A 115 16.85 -12.65 -1.97
CA GLY A 115 16.23 -11.35 -2.09
C GLY A 115 17.20 -10.20 -1.95
N HIS A 116 16.66 -8.99 -1.76
CA HIS A 116 17.42 -7.76 -1.58
C HIS A 116 17.54 -7.43 -0.10
N PHE A 117 18.77 -7.30 0.38
CA PHE A 117 19.07 -6.98 1.76
C PHE A 117 19.86 -5.68 1.84
N THR A 118 19.59 -4.89 2.88
CA THR A 118 20.44 -3.77 3.28
C THR A 118 21.21 -4.22 4.50
N LEU A 119 22.50 -4.49 4.31
CA LEU A 119 23.42 -4.97 5.35
C LEU A 119 24.45 -3.87 5.70
N ALA A 120 25.31 -4.09 6.68
CA ALA A 120 26.38 -3.17 7.02
C ALA A 120 27.74 -3.73 6.58
N HIS A 121 28.74 -2.86 6.42
CA HIS A 121 30.13 -3.30 6.25
C HIS A 121 30.69 -3.86 7.57
N GLY A 122 31.46 -4.92 7.49
CA GLY A 122 32.16 -5.50 8.64
C GLY A 122 31.21 -6.07 9.69
N MET A 123 30.15 -6.74 9.27
CA MET A 123 29.24 -7.44 10.21
C MET A 123 29.90 -8.71 10.75
N SER A 124 29.54 -9.10 11.97
CA SER A 124 29.85 -10.44 12.45
C SER A 124 29.11 -11.49 11.62
N TYR A 125 29.66 -12.72 11.55
CA TYR A 125 28.99 -13.82 10.83
C TYR A 125 27.61 -14.11 11.40
N GLY A 126 27.45 -14.05 12.74
CA GLY A 126 26.15 -14.23 13.39
C GLY A 126 25.12 -13.18 12.96
N ALA A 127 25.49 -11.90 13.02
CA ALA A 127 24.61 -10.81 12.61
C ALA A 127 24.22 -10.92 11.11
N ALA A 128 25.16 -11.29 10.25
CA ALA A 128 24.88 -11.52 8.82
C ALA A 128 23.93 -12.70 8.60
N ILE A 129 24.12 -13.82 9.34
CA ILE A 129 23.23 -14.98 9.28
C ILE A 129 21.84 -14.61 9.76
N ASP A 130 21.71 -13.92 10.89
CA ASP A 130 20.40 -13.51 11.45
C ASP A 130 19.67 -12.57 10.50
N ALA A 131 20.38 -11.61 9.88
CA ALA A 131 19.81 -10.71 8.90
C ALA A 131 19.31 -11.46 7.64
N LEU A 132 20.06 -12.45 7.16
CA LEU A 132 19.69 -13.26 5.99
C LEU A 132 18.64 -14.34 6.30
N SER A 133 18.49 -14.70 7.59
CA SER A 133 17.48 -15.67 8.06
C SER A 133 16.10 -15.01 8.27
N GLN A 134 16.00 -13.69 8.14
CA GLN A 134 14.74 -12.97 8.10
C GLN A 134 14.33 -12.73 6.64
N ALA A 135 13.03 -12.91 6.35
CA ALA A 135 12.54 -12.59 5.02
C ALA A 135 12.87 -11.12 4.67
N PRO A 136 13.45 -10.86 3.49
CA PRO A 136 13.82 -9.50 3.12
C PRO A 136 12.58 -8.60 3.12
N VAL A 137 12.68 -7.43 3.71
CA VAL A 137 11.62 -6.43 3.68
C VAL A 137 11.37 -6.06 2.22
N LYS A 138 10.25 -6.48 1.68
CA LYS A 138 9.81 -6.00 0.37
C LYS A 138 9.58 -4.50 0.48
N ARG A 139 10.44 -3.71 -0.14
CA ARG A 139 10.11 -2.30 -0.36
C ARG A 139 9.01 -2.28 -1.40
N VAL A 140 7.81 -1.90 -0.98
CA VAL A 140 6.66 -1.69 -1.85
C VAL A 140 6.19 -0.26 -1.70
N THR A 141 5.72 0.32 -2.79
CA THR A 141 4.88 1.51 -2.79
C THR A 141 3.45 1.01 -2.76
N THR A 142 2.70 1.42 -1.76
CA THR A 142 1.28 1.09 -1.64
C THR A 142 0.47 2.23 -2.24
N VAL A 143 -0.32 1.94 -3.26
CA VAL A 143 -1.21 2.89 -3.93
C VAL A 143 -2.64 2.47 -3.65
N THR A 144 -3.42 3.33 -3.02
CA THR A 144 -4.84 3.08 -2.74
C THR A 144 -5.71 3.96 -3.61
N ILE A 145 -6.52 3.35 -4.47
CA ILE A 145 -7.53 4.04 -5.26
C ILE A 145 -8.89 3.78 -4.60
N PRO A 146 -9.52 4.79 -4.00
CA PRO A 146 -10.83 4.64 -3.36
C PRO A 146 -11.94 4.33 -4.37
N GLU A 147 -13.00 3.64 -3.89
CA GLU A 147 -14.25 3.53 -4.64
C GLU A 147 -14.82 4.92 -4.95
N GLY A 148 -15.46 5.10 -6.10
CA GLY A 148 -16.06 6.36 -6.51
C GLY A 148 -15.08 7.40 -7.09
N TYR A 149 -13.79 7.11 -7.18
CA TYR A 149 -12.85 8.03 -7.82
C TYR A 149 -12.91 7.93 -9.35
N SER A 150 -13.03 9.08 -10.01
CA SER A 150 -12.84 9.17 -11.46
C SER A 150 -11.37 9.02 -11.84
N ARG A 151 -11.09 8.73 -13.11
CA ARG A 151 -9.71 8.68 -13.64
C ARG A 151 -8.91 9.95 -13.34
N ALA A 152 -9.57 11.11 -13.40
CA ALA A 152 -8.93 12.40 -13.12
C ALA A 152 -8.52 12.53 -11.65
N GLN A 153 -9.38 12.11 -10.72
CA GLN A 153 -9.08 12.10 -9.29
C GLN A 153 -8.03 11.05 -8.95
N ALA A 154 -8.12 9.84 -9.52
CA ALA A 154 -7.13 8.80 -9.35
C ALA A 154 -5.75 9.21 -9.86
N ALA A 155 -5.67 10.00 -10.96
CA ALA A 155 -4.41 10.50 -11.49
C ALA A 155 -3.67 11.38 -10.50
N GLN A 156 -4.36 12.21 -9.71
CA GLN A 156 -3.76 13.06 -8.68
C GLN A 156 -3.13 12.21 -7.56
N LEU A 157 -3.85 11.19 -7.07
CA LEU A 157 -3.31 10.27 -6.05
C LEU A 157 -2.08 9.50 -6.56
N VAL A 158 -2.12 9.02 -7.80
CA VAL A 158 -1.01 8.26 -8.40
C VAL A 158 0.24 9.12 -8.58
N GLU A 159 0.07 10.42 -8.88
CA GLU A 159 1.18 11.37 -8.95
C GLU A 159 1.79 11.61 -7.56
N GLU A 160 0.99 11.76 -6.53
CA GLU A 160 1.43 11.92 -5.14
C GLU A 160 2.20 10.69 -4.62
N ASP A 161 1.81 9.48 -5.03
CA ASP A 161 2.45 8.22 -4.65
C ASP A 161 3.77 7.95 -5.39
N GLY A 162 4.16 8.83 -6.33
CA GLY A 162 5.47 8.84 -6.98
C GLY A 162 5.69 7.68 -7.96
N LEU A 163 4.65 7.19 -8.65
CA LEU A 163 4.78 6.26 -9.75
C LEU A 163 5.32 6.99 -11.00
N GLU A 164 6.05 6.25 -11.85
CA GLU A 164 6.61 6.79 -13.08
C GLU A 164 5.60 6.74 -14.24
N GLY A 165 5.42 7.87 -14.92
CA GLY A 165 4.57 7.97 -16.11
C GLY A 165 3.31 8.80 -15.90
N ASP A 166 2.40 8.74 -16.88
CA ASP A 166 1.17 9.52 -16.92
C ASP A 166 -0.05 8.58 -16.84
N TYR A 167 -0.67 8.52 -15.65
CA TYR A 167 -1.83 7.67 -15.41
C TYR A 167 -3.01 8.02 -16.32
N THR A 168 -3.22 9.32 -16.58
CA THR A 168 -4.30 9.76 -17.47
C THR A 168 -4.13 9.20 -18.89
N ARG A 169 -2.89 9.22 -19.40
CA ARG A 169 -2.58 8.66 -20.73
C ARG A 169 -2.68 7.14 -20.76
N GLU A 170 -2.13 6.45 -19.77
CA GLU A 170 -2.13 4.98 -19.71
C GLU A 170 -3.56 4.40 -19.54
N THR A 171 -4.50 5.21 -19.04
CA THR A 171 -5.89 4.83 -18.85
C THR A 171 -6.82 5.21 -20.01
N VAL A 172 -6.31 5.77 -21.13
CA VAL A 172 -7.12 5.96 -22.35
C VAL A 172 -7.36 4.63 -23.05
N ARG A 173 -6.31 3.83 -23.23
CA ARG A 173 -6.37 2.51 -23.89
C ARG A 173 -5.37 1.56 -23.23
N SER A 174 -5.70 0.29 -23.16
CA SER A 174 -4.81 -0.74 -22.66
C SER A 174 -4.90 -2.02 -23.48
N LYS A 175 -3.76 -2.69 -23.68
CA LYS A 175 -3.73 -4.03 -24.28
C LYS A 175 -4.35 -5.11 -23.36
N PHE A 176 -4.55 -4.78 -22.08
CA PHE A 176 -5.08 -5.72 -21.10
C PHE A 176 -6.60 -5.79 -21.07
N LEU A 177 -7.30 -4.77 -21.58
CA LEU A 177 -8.76 -4.76 -21.64
C LEU A 177 -9.24 -3.92 -22.83
N ASP A 178 -10.22 -4.49 -23.56
CA ASP A 178 -11.01 -3.79 -24.58
C ASP A 178 -12.44 -3.60 -24.06
N PRO A 179 -12.87 -2.34 -23.79
CA PRO A 179 -14.24 -2.04 -23.39
C PRO A 179 -15.31 -2.63 -24.31
N GLY A 180 -15.01 -2.79 -25.59
CA GLY A 180 -15.93 -3.36 -26.58
C GLY A 180 -16.38 -4.77 -26.25
N GLN A 181 -15.56 -5.57 -25.57
CA GLN A 181 -15.90 -6.93 -25.11
C GLN A 181 -16.96 -6.94 -24.00
N TYR A 182 -17.18 -5.80 -23.37
CA TYR A 182 -18.14 -5.60 -22.28
C TYR A 182 -19.35 -4.77 -22.69
N GLY A 183 -19.48 -4.44 -23.98
CA GLY A 183 -20.55 -3.61 -24.52
C GLY A 183 -20.17 -2.14 -24.74
N GLY A 184 -19.02 -1.70 -24.25
CA GLY A 184 -18.52 -0.33 -24.33
C GLY A 184 -17.81 0.00 -25.65
N LYS A 185 -18.39 -0.34 -26.81
CA LYS A 185 -17.77 -0.07 -28.13
C LYS A 185 -17.48 1.41 -28.38
N GLY A 186 -18.25 2.31 -27.76
CA GLY A 186 -18.10 3.76 -27.87
C GLY A 186 -17.28 4.38 -26.71
N ALA A 187 -16.76 3.60 -25.80
CA ALA A 187 -15.99 4.11 -24.67
C ALA A 187 -14.75 4.89 -25.16
N LYS A 188 -14.56 6.09 -24.64
CA LYS A 188 -13.43 6.96 -25.00
C LYS A 188 -12.16 6.55 -24.30
N ASP A 189 -12.29 5.98 -23.11
CA ASP A 189 -11.22 5.59 -22.19
C ASP A 189 -11.65 4.40 -21.30
N LEU A 190 -10.91 4.15 -20.23
CA LEU A 190 -11.13 3.03 -19.32
C LEU A 190 -11.89 3.43 -18.04
N GLU A 191 -12.59 4.59 -18.03
CA GLU A 191 -13.45 4.97 -16.90
C GLU A 191 -14.44 3.84 -16.55
N GLY A 192 -14.56 3.54 -15.26
CA GLY A 192 -15.39 2.44 -14.75
C GLY A 192 -14.77 1.04 -14.81
N PHE A 193 -13.68 0.85 -15.57
CA PHE A 193 -12.96 -0.43 -15.66
C PHE A 193 -11.73 -0.53 -14.74
N LEU A 194 -11.29 0.59 -14.17
CA LEU A 194 -10.13 0.69 -13.31
C LEU A 194 -10.53 0.35 -11.87
N PHE A 195 -10.57 -0.95 -11.55
CA PHE A 195 -11.14 -1.41 -10.28
C PHE A 195 -10.42 -0.77 -9.07
N PRO A 196 -11.19 -0.17 -8.13
CA PRO A 196 -10.65 0.46 -6.94
C PRO A 196 -10.21 -0.60 -5.93
N ASP A 197 -8.97 -0.50 -5.47
CA ASP A 197 -8.40 -1.36 -4.41
C ASP A 197 -7.06 -0.75 -3.92
N THR A 198 -6.41 -1.42 -2.99
CA THR A 198 -5.05 -1.12 -2.55
C THR A 198 -4.07 -2.03 -3.27
N PHE A 199 -3.11 -1.44 -3.98
CA PHE A 199 -2.14 -2.14 -4.80
C PHE A 199 -0.72 -1.98 -4.25
N GLU A 200 0.02 -3.09 -4.19
CA GLU A 200 1.44 -3.10 -3.86
C GLU A 200 2.27 -3.15 -5.14
N LEU A 201 3.11 -2.15 -5.34
CA LEU A 201 4.02 -2.04 -6.48
C LEU A 201 5.47 -1.91 -5.99
N LYS A 202 6.42 -2.09 -6.91
CA LYS A 202 7.82 -1.75 -6.62
C LYS A 202 7.97 -0.23 -6.55
N PRO A 203 8.86 0.31 -5.71
CA PRO A 203 9.19 1.73 -5.74
C PRO A 203 9.62 2.16 -7.14
N GLY A 204 9.06 3.28 -7.62
CA GLY A 204 9.32 3.77 -8.99
C GLY A 204 8.73 2.89 -10.10
N ALA A 205 7.70 2.08 -9.80
CA ALA A 205 7.02 1.31 -10.83
C ALA A 205 6.32 2.21 -11.84
N PRO A 206 6.24 1.81 -13.12
CA PRO A 206 5.47 2.52 -14.11
C PRO A 206 3.97 2.55 -13.75
N THR A 207 3.29 3.65 -14.01
CA THR A 207 1.81 3.76 -13.88
C THR A 207 1.07 2.70 -14.69
N ALA A 208 1.65 2.23 -15.80
CA ALA A 208 1.11 1.12 -16.60
C ALA A 208 0.97 -0.19 -15.80
N ASP A 209 1.83 -0.44 -14.81
CA ASP A 209 1.75 -1.63 -13.96
C ASP A 209 0.54 -1.53 -13.02
N LEU A 210 0.27 -0.36 -12.46
CA LEU A 210 -0.94 -0.10 -11.66
C LEU A 210 -2.20 -0.32 -12.51
N VAL A 211 -2.25 0.29 -13.69
CA VAL A 211 -3.37 0.13 -14.64
C VAL A 211 -3.61 -1.35 -14.97
N GLN A 212 -2.53 -2.11 -15.20
CA GLN A 212 -2.64 -3.55 -15.43
C GLN A 212 -3.28 -4.27 -14.24
N LEU A 213 -2.86 -3.97 -13.01
CA LEU A 213 -3.41 -4.59 -11.80
C LEU A 213 -4.89 -4.25 -11.62
N GLN A 214 -5.29 -2.98 -11.78
CA GLN A 214 -6.68 -2.55 -11.72
C GLN A 214 -7.57 -3.29 -12.73
N LEU A 215 -7.10 -3.41 -13.98
CA LEU A 215 -7.84 -4.12 -15.04
C LEU A 215 -7.89 -5.63 -14.82
N GLN A 216 -6.86 -6.24 -14.25
CA GLN A 216 -6.86 -7.65 -13.86
C GLN A 216 -7.85 -7.89 -12.72
N ASP A 217 -7.90 -6.99 -11.75
CA ASP A 217 -8.82 -7.10 -10.63
C ASP A 217 -10.27 -6.93 -11.08
N PHE A 218 -10.55 -5.95 -11.94
CA PHE A 218 -11.85 -5.82 -12.60
C PHE A 218 -12.27 -7.14 -13.26
N LYS A 219 -11.42 -7.73 -14.11
CA LYS A 219 -11.71 -8.98 -14.80
C LYS A 219 -11.98 -10.15 -13.84
N ARG A 220 -11.29 -10.18 -12.72
CA ARG A 220 -11.47 -11.22 -11.69
C ARG A 220 -12.83 -11.06 -11.02
N ARG A 221 -13.17 -9.84 -10.61
CA ARG A 221 -14.37 -9.56 -9.82
C ARG A 221 -15.65 -9.61 -10.65
N ILE A 222 -15.64 -9.07 -11.86
CA ILE A 222 -16.83 -9.05 -12.72
C ILE A 222 -17.31 -10.45 -13.10
N LYS A 223 -16.43 -11.46 -13.12
CA LYS A 223 -16.81 -12.86 -13.37
C LYS A 223 -17.74 -13.45 -12.32
N GLY A 224 -17.66 -12.95 -11.08
CA GLY A 224 -18.50 -13.38 -9.96
C GLY A 224 -19.86 -12.69 -9.89
N VAL A 225 -20.07 -11.63 -10.67
CA VAL A 225 -21.31 -10.84 -10.64
C VAL A 225 -22.41 -11.54 -11.42
N ASP A 226 -23.56 -11.74 -10.79
CA ASP A 226 -24.76 -12.24 -11.46
C ASP A 226 -25.39 -11.17 -12.35
N MET A 227 -25.19 -11.31 -13.64
CA MET A 227 -25.70 -10.41 -14.68
C MET A 227 -27.08 -10.82 -15.22
N SER A 228 -27.74 -11.80 -14.62
CA SER A 228 -28.99 -12.37 -15.17
C SER A 228 -30.12 -11.33 -15.30
N TYR A 229 -30.31 -10.54 -14.25
CA TYR A 229 -31.33 -9.49 -14.26
C TYR A 229 -31.00 -8.38 -15.27
N ALA A 230 -29.79 -7.85 -15.26
CA ALA A 230 -29.36 -6.82 -16.21
C ALA A 230 -29.53 -7.29 -17.67
N ARG A 231 -29.10 -8.53 -17.99
CA ARG A 231 -29.31 -9.13 -19.32
C ARG A 231 -30.77 -9.26 -19.69
N SER A 232 -31.67 -9.55 -18.74
CA SER A 232 -33.11 -9.60 -18.97
C SER A 232 -33.70 -8.24 -19.34
N LYS A 233 -32.94 -7.15 -19.09
CA LYS A 233 -33.26 -5.77 -19.48
C LYS A 233 -32.47 -5.30 -20.69
N ASN A 234 -31.80 -6.21 -21.39
CA ASN A 234 -30.90 -5.93 -22.54
C ASN A 234 -29.72 -5.02 -22.22
N LEU A 235 -29.28 -5.01 -20.95
CA LEU A 235 -28.12 -4.25 -20.52
C LEU A 235 -26.85 -5.08 -20.61
N THR A 236 -25.79 -4.44 -21.07
CA THR A 236 -24.43 -4.97 -21.13
C THR A 236 -23.72 -4.80 -19.79
N VAL A 237 -22.51 -5.36 -19.64
CA VAL A 237 -21.65 -5.08 -18.48
C VAL A 237 -21.28 -3.60 -18.42
N PHE A 238 -21.08 -2.96 -19.57
CA PHE A 238 -20.77 -1.53 -19.62
C PHE A 238 -21.93 -0.67 -19.11
N ASP A 239 -23.16 -0.98 -19.48
CA ASP A 239 -24.35 -0.30 -18.95
C ASP A 239 -24.48 -0.49 -17.43
N VAL A 240 -24.15 -1.68 -16.92
CA VAL A 240 -24.12 -1.94 -15.49
C VAL A 240 -23.02 -1.14 -14.79
N LEU A 241 -21.85 -0.96 -15.41
CA LEU A 241 -20.80 -0.08 -14.84
C LEU A 241 -21.24 1.38 -14.83
N ILE A 242 -21.95 1.85 -15.87
CA ILE A 242 -22.53 3.19 -15.86
C ILE A 242 -23.47 3.34 -14.66
N ILE A 243 -24.44 2.44 -14.52
CA ILE A 243 -25.40 2.48 -13.40
C ILE A 243 -24.68 2.37 -12.06
N ALA A 244 -23.69 1.49 -11.95
CA ALA A 244 -22.90 1.30 -10.72
C ALA A 244 -22.15 2.57 -10.32
N SER A 245 -21.56 3.29 -11.28
CA SER A 245 -20.87 4.54 -11.01
C SER A 245 -21.80 5.65 -10.51
N LEU A 246 -23.07 5.65 -10.96
CA LEU A 246 -24.09 6.56 -10.44
C LEU A 246 -24.49 6.20 -9.01
N ILE A 247 -24.68 4.90 -8.73
CA ILE A 247 -25.05 4.40 -7.40
C ILE A 247 -23.94 4.64 -6.38
N GLU A 248 -22.68 4.52 -6.78
CA GLU A 248 -21.53 4.70 -5.89
C GLU A 248 -21.53 6.09 -5.26
N ASP A 249 -21.79 7.13 -6.06
CA ASP A 249 -21.82 8.51 -5.58
C ASP A 249 -23.11 8.88 -4.82
N GLU A 250 -24.22 8.18 -5.08
CA GLU A 250 -25.53 8.52 -4.50
C GLU A 250 -25.83 7.75 -3.20
N ALA A 251 -25.31 6.54 -3.06
CA ALA A 251 -25.64 5.67 -1.93
C ALA A 251 -24.49 5.52 -0.95
N GLY A 252 -24.41 6.42 0.01
CA GLY A 252 -23.42 6.36 1.10
C GLY A 252 -23.52 5.12 1.98
N ILE A 253 -24.70 4.45 2.01
CA ILE A 253 -24.96 3.25 2.81
C ILE A 253 -25.08 2.03 1.88
N PRO A 254 -24.21 1.01 2.00
CA PRO A 254 -24.24 -0.16 1.10
C PRO A 254 -25.58 -0.89 1.04
N SER A 255 -26.34 -0.95 2.16
CA SER A 255 -27.65 -1.60 2.20
C SER A 255 -28.72 -0.91 1.35
N GLN A 256 -28.55 0.38 1.01
CA GLN A 256 -29.47 1.15 0.18
C GLN A 256 -29.09 1.16 -1.30
N ARG A 257 -27.91 0.70 -1.70
CA ARG A 257 -27.44 0.66 -3.10
C ARG A 257 -28.43 -0.02 -4.04
N LYS A 258 -29.02 -1.15 -3.64
CA LYS A 258 -30.04 -1.86 -4.42
C LYS A 258 -31.34 -1.09 -4.59
N LEU A 259 -31.72 -0.25 -3.62
CA LEU A 259 -32.90 0.62 -3.71
C LEU A 259 -32.63 1.80 -4.64
N VAL A 260 -31.45 2.44 -4.56
CA VAL A 260 -31.04 3.48 -5.50
C VAL A 260 -30.97 2.92 -6.92
N ALA A 261 -30.38 1.72 -7.09
CA ALA A 261 -30.41 1.01 -8.36
C ALA A 261 -31.85 0.85 -8.92
N SER A 262 -32.81 0.47 -8.06
CA SER A 262 -34.19 0.31 -8.48
C SER A 262 -34.82 1.62 -8.94
N VAL A 263 -34.49 2.77 -8.32
CA VAL A 263 -34.94 4.09 -8.79
C VAL A 263 -34.39 4.40 -10.18
N VAL A 264 -33.07 4.15 -10.41
CA VAL A 264 -32.46 4.34 -11.74
C VAL A 264 -33.20 3.51 -12.81
N TYR A 265 -33.42 2.22 -12.55
CA TYR A 265 -34.14 1.33 -13.49
C TYR A 265 -35.58 1.77 -13.72
N ASN A 266 -36.30 2.20 -12.68
CA ASN A 266 -37.67 2.66 -12.81
C ASN A 266 -37.74 3.94 -13.63
N ARG A 267 -36.87 4.94 -13.38
CA ARG A 267 -36.78 6.17 -14.16
C ARG A 267 -36.43 5.91 -15.63
N LEU A 268 -35.48 5.00 -15.89
CA LEU A 268 -35.17 4.58 -17.27
C LEU A 268 -36.39 3.95 -17.97
N HIS A 269 -37.16 3.14 -17.26
CA HIS A 269 -38.38 2.50 -17.80
C HIS A 269 -39.46 3.52 -18.10
N GLU A 270 -39.64 4.52 -17.25
CA GLU A 270 -40.62 5.61 -17.43
C GLU A 270 -40.14 6.71 -18.41
N GLY A 271 -38.88 6.62 -18.92
CA GLY A 271 -38.28 7.64 -19.77
C GLY A 271 -37.96 8.96 -19.02
N MET A 272 -37.91 8.91 -17.71
CA MET A 272 -37.59 10.08 -16.86
C MET A 272 -36.08 10.40 -16.90
N PRO A 273 -35.71 11.69 -16.85
CA PRO A 273 -34.31 12.07 -16.58
C PRO A 273 -33.83 11.49 -15.27
N LEU A 274 -32.57 11.03 -15.21
CA LEU A 274 -32.01 10.48 -13.97
C LEU A 274 -31.76 11.55 -12.93
N GLY A 275 -31.36 12.78 -13.35
CA GLY A 275 -31.25 13.94 -12.49
C GLY A 275 -30.17 13.81 -11.40
N ILE A 276 -29.08 13.10 -11.70
CA ILE A 276 -28.00 12.78 -10.77
C ILE A 276 -26.90 13.83 -10.86
N ASP A 277 -26.66 14.55 -9.77
CA ASP A 277 -25.72 15.68 -9.71
C ASP A 277 -24.26 15.24 -9.85
N ALA A 278 -23.91 14.02 -9.45
CA ALA A 278 -22.59 13.45 -9.68
C ALA A 278 -22.18 13.45 -11.17
N THR A 279 -23.14 13.31 -12.08
CA THR A 279 -22.88 13.40 -13.54
C THR A 279 -22.48 14.80 -13.99
N ILE A 280 -23.01 15.83 -13.30
CA ILE A 280 -22.63 17.24 -13.52
C ILE A 280 -21.23 17.49 -12.98
N ARG A 281 -20.93 16.96 -11.78
CA ARG A 281 -19.60 17.03 -11.17
C ARG A 281 -18.54 16.45 -12.09
N PHE A 282 -18.80 15.27 -12.63
CA PHE A 282 -17.92 14.63 -13.60
C PHE A 282 -17.74 15.48 -14.88
N ALA A 283 -18.85 16.00 -15.44
CA ALA A 283 -18.82 16.78 -16.66
C ALA A 283 -18.07 18.12 -16.52
N THR A 284 -18.08 18.70 -15.32
CA THR A 284 -17.46 20.02 -15.04
C THR A 284 -16.13 19.92 -14.31
N GLY A 285 -15.74 18.74 -13.81
CA GLY A 285 -14.58 18.57 -12.95
C GLY A 285 -14.69 19.20 -11.57
N ASN A 286 -15.92 19.57 -11.14
CA ASN A 286 -16.18 20.19 -9.84
C ASN A 286 -16.62 19.14 -8.82
N TYR A 287 -15.69 18.46 -8.20
CA TYR A 287 -16.00 17.40 -7.23
C TYR A 287 -16.26 17.92 -5.80
N GLU A 288 -15.77 19.11 -5.45
CA GLU A 288 -15.76 19.59 -4.04
C GLU A 288 -16.72 20.74 -3.77
N GLN A 289 -16.81 21.70 -4.71
CA GLN A 289 -17.57 22.92 -4.50
C GLN A 289 -19.06 22.72 -4.77
N PRO A 290 -19.94 23.52 -4.16
CA PRO A 290 -21.36 23.53 -4.50
C PRO A 290 -21.55 23.78 -6.00
N LEU A 291 -22.48 23.05 -6.62
CA LEU A 291 -22.79 23.23 -8.03
C LEU A 291 -23.56 24.56 -8.24
N THR A 292 -23.09 25.35 -9.20
CA THR A 292 -23.76 26.58 -9.62
C THR A 292 -24.89 26.30 -10.61
N GLU A 293 -25.83 27.22 -10.76
CA GLU A 293 -26.92 27.10 -11.75
C GLU A 293 -26.38 26.89 -13.20
N SER A 294 -25.31 27.60 -13.54
CA SER A 294 -24.66 27.43 -14.85
C SER A 294 -24.05 26.02 -15.05
N GLN A 295 -23.52 25.44 -13.99
CA GLN A 295 -23.02 24.04 -14.03
C GLN A 295 -24.17 23.05 -14.13
N LEU A 296 -25.27 23.26 -13.39
CA LEU A 296 -26.47 22.42 -13.49
C LEU A 296 -27.09 22.44 -14.90
N ALA A 297 -26.91 23.54 -15.65
CA ALA A 297 -27.37 23.70 -17.02
C ALA A 297 -26.30 23.38 -18.09
N VAL A 298 -25.16 22.76 -17.72
CA VAL A 298 -24.07 22.48 -18.64
C VAL A 298 -24.55 21.66 -19.85
N ASP A 299 -24.19 22.11 -21.06
CA ASP A 299 -24.42 21.34 -22.28
C ASP A 299 -23.38 20.21 -22.39
N SER A 300 -23.73 19.07 -21.84
CA SER A 300 -22.89 17.88 -21.82
C SER A 300 -23.76 16.64 -21.99
N PRO A 301 -23.33 15.64 -22.75
CA PRO A 301 -24.03 14.35 -22.85
C PRO A 301 -24.07 13.58 -21.52
N TYR A 302 -23.25 13.98 -20.55
CA TYR A 302 -23.30 13.45 -19.18
C TYR A 302 -24.35 14.13 -18.31
N ASN A 303 -24.92 15.29 -18.73
CA ASN A 303 -25.94 15.96 -17.93
C ASN A 303 -27.25 15.18 -17.89
N THR A 304 -27.43 14.35 -16.87
CA THR A 304 -28.64 13.52 -16.71
C THR A 304 -29.87 14.30 -16.24
N ARG A 305 -29.77 15.62 -16.01
CA ARG A 305 -30.92 16.51 -15.75
C ARG A 305 -31.59 16.94 -17.04
N THR A 306 -30.81 17.08 -18.11
CA THR A 306 -31.27 17.55 -19.41
C THR A 306 -31.36 16.45 -20.47
N ASN A 307 -30.61 15.34 -20.30
CA ASN A 307 -30.63 14.20 -21.19
C ASN A 307 -31.31 13.00 -20.52
N SER A 308 -32.26 12.36 -21.18
CA SER A 308 -32.88 11.11 -20.73
C SER A 308 -31.99 9.92 -21.07
N GLY A 309 -32.11 8.83 -20.30
CA GLY A 309 -31.33 7.62 -20.49
C GLY A 309 -30.02 7.61 -19.70
N LEU A 310 -29.19 6.61 -19.99
CA LEU A 310 -27.86 6.52 -19.38
C LEU A 310 -26.88 7.52 -20.02
N PRO A 311 -25.95 8.08 -19.25
CA PRO A 311 -24.86 8.86 -19.82
C PRO A 311 -23.96 7.98 -20.71
N PRO A 312 -23.07 8.58 -21.54
CA PRO A 312 -22.27 7.85 -22.52
C PRO A 312 -21.25 6.86 -21.94
N GLY A 313 -20.94 6.98 -20.64
CA GLY A 313 -19.99 6.12 -19.94
C GLY A 313 -20.08 6.29 -18.42
N PRO A 314 -19.36 5.46 -17.66
CA PRO A 314 -19.22 5.61 -16.22
C PRO A 314 -18.63 6.98 -15.86
N ILE A 315 -18.89 7.45 -14.63
CA ILE A 315 -18.39 8.74 -14.12
C ILE A 315 -17.29 8.56 -13.05
N ASN A 316 -17.09 7.33 -12.59
CA ASN A 316 -16.07 6.95 -11.64
C ASN A 316 -15.80 5.44 -11.72
N SER A 317 -14.88 4.96 -10.89
CA SER A 317 -14.58 3.54 -10.70
C SER A 317 -15.39 2.98 -9.53
N PRO A 318 -16.51 2.27 -9.80
CA PRO A 318 -17.39 1.78 -8.74
C PRO A 318 -16.81 0.56 -8.02
N GLY A 319 -17.12 0.42 -6.73
CA GLY A 319 -16.83 -0.78 -5.95
C GLY A 319 -17.72 -1.98 -6.33
N LEU A 320 -17.32 -3.17 -5.86
CA LEU A 320 -18.03 -4.40 -6.18
C LEU A 320 -19.50 -4.38 -5.76
N THR A 321 -19.79 -3.82 -4.58
CA THR A 321 -21.15 -3.78 -4.02
C THR A 321 -22.09 -2.88 -4.83
N ALA A 322 -21.59 -1.80 -5.44
CA ALA A 322 -22.35 -0.97 -6.36
C ALA A 322 -22.57 -1.69 -7.69
N ILE A 323 -21.57 -2.41 -8.20
CA ILE A 323 -21.71 -3.23 -9.42
C ILE A 323 -22.76 -4.34 -9.23
N GLU A 324 -22.73 -5.04 -8.09
CA GLU A 324 -23.72 -6.06 -7.74
C GLU A 324 -25.13 -5.47 -7.59
N ALA A 325 -25.25 -4.28 -6.99
CA ALA A 325 -26.53 -3.60 -6.85
C ALA A 325 -27.09 -3.15 -8.21
N ALA A 326 -26.24 -2.64 -9.10
CA ALA A 326 -26.60 -2.29 -10.46
C ALA A 326 -27.00 -3.52 -11.29
N ALA A 327 -26.25 -4.64 -11.15
CA ALA A 327 -26.56 -5.87 -11.86
C ALA A 327 -27.86 -6.53 -11.38
N HIS A 328 -28.22 -6.35 -10.11
CA HIS A 328 -29.37 -6.98 -9.47
C HIS A 328 -30.08 -6.04 -8.47
N PRO A 329 -30.85 -5.06 -8.96
CA PRO A 329 -31.53 -4.05 -8.15
C PRO A 329 -32.62 -4.67 -7.27
N ALA A 330 -33.05 -3.94 -6.23
CA ALA A 330 -34.23 -4.30 -5.46
C ALA A 330 -35.49 -4.17 -6.32
N LYS A 331 -36.50 -4.98 -6.00
CA LYS A 331 -37.84 -4.81 -6.60
C LYS A 331 -38.60 -3.76 -5.83
N SER A 332 -38.75 -2.58 -6.40
CA SER A 332 -39.50 -1.47 -5.81
C SER A 332 -40.25 -0.67 -6.88
N GLY A 333 -41.17 0.19 -6.45
CA GLY A 333 -41.82 1.18 -7.30
C GLY A 333 -41.32 2.59 -7.00
N PHE A 334 -40.15 2.76 -6.38
CA PHE A 334 -39.61 4.07 -6.05
C PHE A 334 -39.08 4.78 -7.30
N LEU A 335 -39.40 6.09 -7.40
CA LEU A 335 -38.96 6.97 -8.46
C LEU A 335 -38.09 8.12 -7.93
N PHE A 336 -38.14 8.38 -6.62
CA PHE A 336 -37.47 9.50 -5.99
C PHE A 336 -36.79 9.07 -4.68
N TYR A 337 -35.76 9.81 -4.31
CA TYR A 337 -35.13 9.75 -2.99
C TYR A 337 -34.57 11.12 -2.60
N VAL A 338 -34.42 11.37 -1.34
CA VAL A 338 -33.76 12.53 -0.72
C VAL A 338 -33.10 12.08 0.57
N ASN A 339 -32.11 12.82 1.03
CA ASN A 339 -31.46 12.54 2.31
C ASN A 339 -32.50 12.55 3.46
N LYS A 340 -32.45 11.54 4.31
CA LYS A 340 -33.30 11.43 5.49
C LYS A 340 -32.69 12.26 6.62
N PRO A 341 -33.40 13.25 7.15
CA PRO A 341 -32.84 14.12 8.16
C PRO A 341 -32.51 13.37 9.46
N ASN A 342 -31.51 13.87 10.20
CA ASN A 342 -31.04 13.31 11.46
C ASN A 342 -30.54 11.85 11.37
N THR A 343 -29.99 11.49 10.24
CA THR A 343 -29.33 10.20 10.01
C THR A 343 -27.99 10.41 9.33
N CYS A 344 -27.11 9.40 9.35
CA CYS A 344 -25.87 9.46 8.58
C CYS A 344 -26.08 8.82 7.20
N ASN A 345 -26.27 9.66 6.18
CA ASN A 345 -26.41 9.30 4.78
C ASN A 345 -27.54 8.30 4.44
N GLU A 346 -28.56 8.16 5.32
CA GLU A 346 -29.75 7.40 4.93
C GLU A 346 -30.61 8.17 3.94
N LEU A 347 -31.19 7.46 2.99
CA LEU A 347 -32.12 8.01 2.01
C LEU A 347 -33.58 7.67 2.36
N ALA A 348 -34.47 8.63 2.18
CA ALA A 348 -35.91 8.46 2.20
C ALA A 348 -36.41 8.32 0.77
N PHE A 349 -37.01 7.17 0.45
CA PHE A 349 -37.52 6.85 -0.87
C PHE A 349 -38.99 7.22 -1.04
N ALA A 350 -39.42 7.57 -2.27
CA ALA A 350 -40.77 7.91 -2.61
C ALA A 350 -41.17 7.33 -3.98
N LYS A 351 -42.48 6.97 -4.11
CA LYS A 351 -43.03 6.40 -5.33
C LYS A 351 -43.64 7.45 -6.27
N ASN A 352 -44.01 8.59 -5.74
CA ASN A 352 -44.64 9.68 -6.45
C ASN A 352 -44.17 11.02 -5.90
N GLU A 353 -44.51 12.08 -6.62
CA GLU A 353 -44.09 13.45 -6.31
C GLU A 353 -44.60 13.93 -4.95
N ALA A 354 -45.85 13.61 -4.60
CA ALA A 354 -46.44 14.02 -3.31
C ALA A 354 -45.68 13.43 -2.09
N GLU A 355 -45.28 12.12 -2.20
CA GLU A 355 -44.44 11.49 -1.17
C GLU A 355 -43.03 12.11 -1.14
N PHE A 356 -42.49 12.45 -2.31
CA PHE A 356 -41.17 13.09 -2.41
C PHE A 356 -41.17 14.48 -1.81
N GLU A 357 -42.14 15.32 -2.19
CA GLU A 357 -42.31 16.67 -1.59
C GLU A 357 -42.46 16.63 -0.07
N ALA A 358 -43.22 15.65 0.45
CA ALA A 358 -43.33 15.46 1.91
C ALA A 358 -42.00 15.08 2.57
N ASN A 359 -41.15 14.31 1.87
CA ASN A 359 -39.81 13.99 2.37
C ASN A 359 -38.89 15.21 2.30
N VAL A 360 -38.94 15.98 1.21
CA VAL A 360 -38.19 17.25 1.04
C VAL A 360 -38.58 18.25 2.09
N ALA A 361 -39.88 18.40 2.38
CA ALA A 361 -40.36 19.31 3.43
C ALA A 361 -39.76 18.94 4.79
N ARG A 362 -39.75 17.65 5.15
CA ARG A 362 -39.15 17.21 6.44
C ARG A 362 -37.63 17.44 6.47
N TYR A 363 -36.94 17.27 5.37
CA TYR A 363 -35.52 17.58 5.28
C TYR A 363 -35.26 19.06 5.46
N ASN A 364 -36.02 19.92 4.79
CA ASN A 364 -35.87 21.37 4.90
C ASN A 364 -36.20 21.89 6.29
N GLU A 365 -37.27 21.40 6.93
CA GLU A 365 -37.61 21.74 8.34
C GLU A 365 -36.47 21.40 9.31
N ALA A 366 -35.88 20.19 9.16
CA ALA A 366 -34.75 19.80 9.98
C ALA A 366 -33.49 20.65 9.68
N ARG A 367 -33.26 21.02 8.43
CA ARG A 367 -32.17 21.90 8.02
C ARG A 367 -32.32 23.31 8.60
N GLU A 368 -33.53 23.88 8.58
CA GLU A 368 -33.82 25.17 9.20
C GLU A 368 -33.58 25.09 10.72
N ALA A 369 -34.05 24.04 11.38
CA ALA A 369 -33.84 23.83 12.81
C ALA A 369 -32.34 23.67 13.15
N ASN A 370 -31.51 23.21 12.19
CA ASN A 370 -30.04 23.07 12.30
C ASN A 370 -29.30 24.34 11.81
N GLY A 371 -29.94 25.50 11.79
CA GLY A 371 -29.33 26.78 11.40
C GLY A 371 -28.93 26.87 9.92
N GLY A 372 -29.59 26.12 9.04
CA GLY A 372 -29.30 26.06 7.59
C GLY A 372 -28.23 25.06 7.18
N ASN A 373 -27.58 24.38 8.13
CA ASN A 373 -26.63 23.30 7.85
C ASN A 373 -27.33 21.99 7.52
N GLU A 374 -26.62 21.06 6.91
CA GLU A 374 -27.17 19.74 6.66
C GLU A 374 -27.56 19.04 7.96
N PRO A 375 -28.80 18.50 8.05
CA PRO A 375 -29.26 17.79 9.24
C PRO A 375 -28.78 16.34 9.23
N THR A 376 -27.49 16.16 9.47
CA THR A 376 -26.82 14.83 9.49
C THR A 376 -26.27 14.52 10.87
N THR A 377 -26.18 13.22 11.21
CA THR A 377 -25.48 12.70 12.39
C THR A 377 -24.12 12.09 12.05
N CYS A 378 -23.64 12.24 10.82
CA CYS A 378 -22.30 11.80 10.45
C CYS A 378 -21.24 12.65 11.17
N GLY A 379 -20.31 12.01 11.86
CA GLY A 379 -19.16 12.69 12.47
C GLY A 379 -19.36 13.14 13.92
N GLU A 380 -20.43 12.70 14.60
CA GLU A 380 -20.52 12.77 16.07
C GLU A 380 -19.81 11.62 16.77
#